data_2d8671f79b85ecc3df639dc6fcd22d61
#
_entry.id   2d8671f79b85ecc3df639dc6fcd22d61
#
_cell.length_a   1.000
_cell.length_b   1.000
_cell.length_c   1.000
_cell.angle_alpha   90.00
_cell.angle_beta   90.00
_cell.angle_gamma   90.00
#
_symmetry.space_group_name_H-M   'P 1'
#
loop_
_entity.id
_entity.type
_entity.pdbx_description
1 polymer ?
#
loop_
_entity_poly.entity_id
_entity_poly.type
_entity_poly.pdbx_seq_one_letter_code
_entity_poly.pdbx_strand_id
1 'polypeptide(L)'
;MSRHTAPYRADIVGSFLRPDSIKHARQQFAEGAIDAQTLRAVEDEAILHVVQHQCDCGLNVVTDGEFRRAWWHFDFFDGLQGVERYDSDKGIQFNGVQTKAHGVRVIGKLGFGSHPMLDDFRYLKSISGDAQPKMTIPSPSVLHFRGGRKDIDATVYPDLADYFDDLATTWRDAIRAFYDAGCRYLQLDDTVWAYLCSDEQRQQVRERGDNPDELAKTYARVLNKALEGKPDDLTIGLHVCRGNFRSTWISSGGYEPVAEVLFGSVNVDAFFLEYDNDRSGDFAPLCFVRPGHQQVVLGLITTKNGELENPEGVKARLAEAAQYVAKEQICLSPQCGFASTEEGNSLTEAQQWQKVRLVTEIAADVW
;
A
#
# COMPACT_ATOMS: atom_id res chain seq x y z
N MET A 1 10.39 -20.49 -13.57
CA MET A 1 11.10 -20.90 -12.33
C MET A 1 10.34 -20.36 -11.14
N SER A 2 10.06 -21.19 -10.14
CA SER A 2 9.44 -20.75 -8.90
C SER A 2 10.36 -19.76 -8.17
N ARG A 3 9.78 -18.63 -7.71
CA ARG A 3 10.48 -17.65 -6.91
C ARG A 3 10.22 -17.93 -5.42
N HIS A 4 11.27 -18.24 -4.66
CA HIS A 4 11.19 -18.64 -3.25
C HIS A 4 11.47 -17.47 -2.28
N THR A 5 11.60 -16.26 -2.79
CA THR A 5 11.83 -15.03 -2.01
C THR A 5 10.85 -13.95 -2.42
N ALA A 6 10.54 -13.04 -1.50
CA ALA A 6 9.65 -11.88 -1.76
C ALA A 6 10.23 -10.94 -2.84
N PRO A 7 9.40 -10.33 -3.69
CA PRO A 7 8.00 -10.66 -3.90
C PRO A 7 7.84 -12.01 -4.58
N TYR A 8 6.74 -12.69 -4.31
CA TYR A 8 6.46 -14.01 -4.89
C TYR A 8 5.79 -13.90 -6.25
N ARG A 9 5.80 -15.00 -7.06
CA ARG A 9 5.13 -15.00 -8.38
C ARG A 9 3.64 -14.73 -8.27
N ALA A 10 2.99 -15.27 -7.24
CA ALA A 10 1.67 -14.87 -6.79
C ALA A 10 1.84 -14.07 -5.49
N ASP A 11 1.47 -12.81 -5.50
CA ASP A 11 1.57 -11.91 -4.35
C ASP A 11 0.22 -11.19 -4.12
N ILE A 12 0.12 -10.47 -3.02
CA ILE A 12 -1.07 -9.69 -2.62
C ILE A 12 -0.67 -8.29 -2.17
N VAL A 13 -1.59 -7.33 -2.27
CA VAL A 13 -1.35 -5.97 -1.76
C VAL A 13 -1.42 -5.96 -0.24
N GLY A 14 -2.48 -6.52 0.38
CA GLY A 14 -2.46 -6.68 1.84
C GLY A 14 -3.80 -6.72 2.54
N SER A 15 -4.72 -5.80 2.23
CA SER A 15 -6.01 -5.73 2.92
C SER A 15 -7.04 -6.72 2.38
N PHE A 16 -7.87 -7.25 3.29
CA PHE A 16 -8.98 -8.15 3.00
C PHE A 16 -10.30 -7.60 3.57
N LEU A 17 -11.43 -8.12 3.09
CA LEU A 17 -12.75 -7.76 3.58
C LEU A 17 -12.89 -8.17 5.05
N ARG A 18 -13.25 -7.21 5.92
CA ARG A 18 -13.43 -7.47 7.34
C ARG A 18 -14.66 -8.34 7.56
N PRO A 19 -14.56 -9.45 8.32
CA PRO A 19 -15.70 -10.25 8.69
C PRO A 19 -16.64 -9.48 9.63
N ASP A 20 -17.91 -9.90 9.67
CA ASP A 20 -18.93 -9.23 10.48
C ASP A 20 -18.63 -9.30 11.99
N SER A 21 -17.88 -10.31 12.45
CA SER A 21 -17.41 -10.39 13.83
C SER A 21 -16.60 -9.17 14.25
N ILE A 22 -15.65 -8.71 13.39
CA ILE A 22 -14.85 -7.49 13.66
C ILE A 22 -15.75 -6.25 13.66
N LYS A 23 -16.64 -6.11 12.68
CA LYS A 23 -17.54 -4.94 12.58
C LYS A 23 -18.40 -4.82 13.84
N HIS A 24 -18.96 -5.94 14.29
CA HIS A 24 -19.77 -6.03 15.50
C HIS A 24 -18.96 -5.70 16.76
N ALA A 25 -17.79 -6.31 16.92
CA ALA A 25 -16.93 -6.04 18.08
C ALA A 25 -16.47 -4.58 18.13
N ARG A 26 -16.15 -3.95 17.00
CA ARG A 26 -15.80 -2.51 16.93
C ARG A 26 -16.98 -1.62 17.32
N GLN A 27 -18.20 -1.97 16.89
CA GLN A 27 -19.40 -1.25 17.32
C GLN A 27 -19.59 -1.38 18.82
N GLN A 28 -19.50 -2.58 19.39
CA GLN A 28 -19.64 -2.82 20.83
C GLN A 28 -18.55 -2.09 21.65
N PHE A 29 -17.34 -2.04 21.14
CA PHE A 29 -16.25 -1.28 21.75
C PHE A 29 -16.52 0.23 21.75
N ALA A 30 -16.99 0.78 20.62
CA ALA A 30 -17.36 2.19 20.51
C ALA A 30 -18.52 2.57 21.43
N GLU A 31 -19.44 1.63 21.70
CA GLU A 31 -20.55 1.78 22.63
C GLU A 31 -20.15 1.53 24.12
N GLY A 32 -18.89 1.11 24.36
CA GLY A 32 -18.41 0.77 25.70
C GLY A 32 -18.93 -0.56 26.26
N ALA A 33 -19.52 -1.42 25.41
CA ALA A 33 -20.07 -2.71 25.79
C ALA A 33 -19.00 -3.81 25.99
N ILE A 34 -17.85 -3.66 25.33
CA ILE A 34 -16.66 -4.50 25.50
C ILE A 34 -15.42 -3.64 25.73
N ASP A 35 -14.39 -4.21 26.34
CA ASP A 35 -13.10 -3.57 26.52
C ASP A 35 -12.14 -3.82 25.35
N ALA A 36 -11.00 -3.13 25.36
CA ALA A 36 -9.97 -3.24 24.31
C ALA A 36 -9.37 -4.66 24.25
N GLN A 37 -9.28 -5.37 25.35
CA GLN A 37 -8.76 -6.74 25.38
C GLN A 37 -9.71 -7.70 24.67
N THR A 38 -11.01 -7.56 24.88
CA THR A 38 -12.06 -8.35 24.21
C THR A 38 -12.06 -8.05 22.71
N LEU A 39 -11.99 -6.78 22.29
CA LEU A 39 -11.86 -6.41 20.88
C LEU A 39 -10.62 -7.07 20.27
N ARG A 40 -9.47 -6.95 20.95
CA ARG A 40 -8.21 -7.56 20.49
C ARG A 40 -8.32 -9.06 20.27
N ALA A 41 -9.01 -9.79 21.18
CA ALA A 41 -9.19 -11.22 21.04
C ALA A 41 -10.04 -11.59 19.81
N VAL A 42 -11.09 -10.82 19.49
CA VAL A 42 -11.91 -11.02 18.28
C VAL A 42 -11.08 -10.74 17.02
N GLU A 43 -10.27 -9.70 17.03
CA GLU A 43 -9.37 -9.38 15.92
C GLU A 43 -8.30 -10.46 15.73
N ASP A 44 -7.71 -10.96 16.81
CA ASP A 44 -6.70 -12.04 16.78
C ASP A 44 -7.28 -13.32 16.13
N GLU A 45 -8.48 -13.73 16.51
CA GLU A 45 -9.17 -14.89 15.94
C GLU A 45 -9.45 -14.68 14.42
N ALA A 46 -9.96 -13.52 14.05
CA ALA A 46 -10.24 -13.21 12.64
C ALA A 46 -8.95 -13.16 11.79
N ILE A 47 -7.85 -12.64 12.35
CA ILE A 47 -6.55 -12.60 11.68
C ILE A 47 -5.99 -14.02 11.51
N LEU A 48 -6.13 -14.89 12.50
CA LEU A 48 -5.74 -16.30 12.37
C LEU A 48 -6.48 -16.97 11.18
N HIS A 49 -7.78 -16.73 11.05
CA HIS A 49 -8.59 -17.28 9.96
C HIS A 49 -8.19 -16.71 8.60
N VAL A 50 -7.96 -15.39 8.47
CA VAL A 50 -7.57 -14.80 7.19
C VAL A 50 -6.18 -15.26 6.75
N VAL A 51 -5.25 -15.48 7.69
CA VAL A 51 -3.93 -16.06 7.40
C VAL A 51 -4.08 -17.50 6.88
N GLN A 52 -4.90 -18.31 7.52
CA GLN A 52 -5.16 -19.68 7.07
C GLN A 52 -5.77 -19.71 5.66
N HIS A 53 -6.78 -18.87 5.37
CA HIS A 53 -7.36 -18.78 4.02
C HIS A 53 -6.37 -18.36 2.95
N GLN A 54 -5.44 -17.45 3.26
CA GLN A 54 -4.36 -17.06 2.34
C GLN A 54 -3.47 -18.28 2.00
N CYS A 55 -3.07 -19.06 3.01
CA CYS A 55 -2.31 -20.30 2.81
C CYS A 55 -3.11 -21.34 2.01
N ASP A 56 -4.40 -21.52 2.31
CA ASP A 56 -5.29 -22.46 1.61
C ASP A 56 -5.51 -22.09 0.13
N CYS A 57 -5.31 -20.81 -0.21
CA CYS A 57 -5.29 -20.33 -1.60
C CYS A 57 -3.94 -20.56 -2.29
N GLY A 58 -2.92 -21.10 -1.61
CA GLY A 58 -1.60 -21.38 -2.17
C GLY A 58 -0.64 -20.18 -2.16
N LEU A 59 -0.91 -19.14 -1.37
CA LEU A 59 0.01 -18.03 -1.21
C LEU A 59 1.21 -18.42 -0.31
N ASN A 60 2.39 -17.95 -0.68
CA ASN A 60 3.62 -18.07 0.14
C ASN A 60 3.86 -16.81 0.98
N VAL A 61 2.99 -15.82 0.89
CA VAL A 61 3.01 -14.56 1.62
C VAL A 61 1.65 -14.37 2.29
N VAL A 62 1.66 -13.86 3.53
CA VAL A 62 0.44 -13.60 4.28
C VAL A 62 0.49 -12.22 4.95
N THR A 63 -0.67 -11.60 5.07
CA THR A 63 -0.88 -10.35 5.83
C THR A 63 -1.93 -10.57 6.91
N ASP A 64 -2.05 -9.63 7.84
CA ASP A 64 -3.13 -9.58 8.83
C ASP A 64 -4.48 -9.11 8.26
N GLY A 65 -4.56 -8.94 6.93
CA GLY A 65 -5.73 -8.41 6.25
C GLY A 65 -6.02 -6.94 6.54
N GLU A 66 -5.16 -6.27 7.30
CA GLU A 66 -5.35 -4.92 7.85
C GLU A 66 -6.58 -4.84 8.78
N PHE A 67 -6.93 -5.96 9.42
CA PHE A 67 -8.16 -6.09 10.19
C PHE A 67 -8.23 -5.19 11.42
N ARG A 68 -7.08 -4.72 11.93
CA ARG A 68 -7.03 -3.80 13.07
C ARG A 68 -7.18 -2.34 12.69
N ARG A 69 -7.09 -2.00 11.37
CA ARG A 69 -7.13 -0.63 10.86
C ARG A 69 -8.55 -0.22 10.46
N ALA A 70 -8.92 1.01 10.76
CA ALA A 70 -10.07 1.67 10.16
C ALA A 70 -9.71 2.19 8.75
N TRP A 71 -8.50 2.75 8.62
CA TRP A 71 -7.95 3.30 7.39
C TRP A 71 -6.49 2.93 7.19
N TRP A 72 -6.10 2.63 5.97
CA TRP A 72 -4.75 2.16 5.62
C TRP A 72 -3.61 3.12 6.04
N HIS A 73 -3.84 4.44 6.14
CA HIS A 73 -2.81 5.44 6.45
C HIS A 73 -3.02 6.19 7.77
N PHE A 74 -4.26 6.55 8.14
CA PHE A 74 -4.50 7.33 9.36
C PHE A 74 -4.06 6.58 10.62
N ASP A 75 -4.35 5.27 10.69
CA ASP A 75 -3.98 4.45 11.83
C ASP A 75 -2.46 4.36 12.04
N PHE A 76 -1.67 4.46 10.95
CA PHE A 76 -0.21 4.58 11.07
C PHE A 76 0.21 5.99 11.50
N PHE A 77 -0.37 7.02 10.93
CA PHE A 77 0.00 8.40 11.25
C PHE A 77 -0.31 8.79 12.68
N ASP A 78 -1.38 8.25 13.28
CA ASP A 78 -1.73 8.48 14.68
C ASP A 78 -0.66 7.98 15.67
N GLY A 79 0.17 7.02 15.26
CA GLY A 79 1.29 6.50 16.05
C GLY A 79 2.59 7.28 15.89
N LEU A 80 2.66 8.29 14.99
CA LEU A 80 3.87 9.08 14.77
C LEU A 80 3.97 10.25 15.74
N GLN A 81 5.20 10.58 16.16
CA GLN A 81 5.47 11.80 16.90
C GLN A 81 5.31 13.01 15.98
N GLY A 82 4.76 14.09 16.51
CA GLY A 82 4.61 15.36 15.80
C GLY A 82 3.46 15.41 14.80
N VAL A 83 2.64 14.38 14.69
CA VAL A 83 1.48 14.31 13.79
C VAL A 83 0.19 14.36 14.61
N GLU A 84 -0.81 15.06 14.10
CA GLU A 84 -2.14 15.15 14.70
C GLU A 84 -3.21 14.91 13.63
N ARG A 85 -4.21 14.07 13.95
CA ARG A 85 -5.44 13.95 13.16
C ARG A 85 -6.39 15.07 13.51
N TYR A 86 -7.07 15.63 12.52
CA TYR A 86 -8.09 16.64 12.72
C TYR A 86 -9.31 16.42 11.83
N ASP A 87 -10.45 16.96 12.23
CA ASP A 87 -11.65 16.97 11.41
C ASP A 87 -11.55 18.08 10.36
N SER A 88 -11.64 17.70 9.10
CA SER A 88 -11.56 18.56 7.95
C SER A 88 -12.98 18.96 7.49
N ASP A 89 -13.12 20.11 6.84
CA ASP A 89 -14.42 20.56 6.29
C ASP A 89 -14.92 19.66 5.15
N LYS A 90 -14.02 18.96 4.48
CA LYS A 90 -14.32 18.07 3.35
C LYS A 90 -13.52 16.77 3.43
N GLY A 91 -14.20 15.64 3.22
CA GLY A 91 -13.56 14.34 3.04
C GLY A 91 -12.85 14.24 1.69
N ILE A 92 -12.15 13.12 1.50
CA ILE A 92 -11.47 12.82 0.25
C ILE A 92 -12.52 12.50 -0.82
N GLN A 93 -12.42 13.15 -1.97
CA GLN A 93 -13.32 12.91 -3.10
C GLN A 93 -12.82 11.77 -3.96
N PHE A 94 -13.59 10.71 -4.04
CA PHE A 94 -13.46 9.62 -5.00
C PHE A 94 -14.46 9.80 -6.14
N ASN A 95 -14.35 9.00 -7.19
CA ASN A 95 -15.30 9.04 -8.28
C ASN A 95 -16.71 8.64 -7.78
N GLY A 96 -17.58 9.64 -7.70
CA GLY A 96 -18.99 9.47 -7.27
C GLY A 96 -19.23 9.34 -5.76
N VAL A 97 -18.20 9.34 -4.90
CA VAL A 97 -18.37 9.19 -3.45
C VAL A 97 -17.34 10.03 -2.67
N GLN A 98 -17.74 10.53 -1.50
CA GLN A 98 -16.86 11.27 -0.60
C GLN A 98 -16.72 10.52 0.73
N THR A 99 -15.50 10.53 1.29
CA THR A 99 -15.20 9.91 2.57
C THR A 99 -15.61 10.79 3.76
N LYS A 100 -15.46 10.24 4.99
CA LYS A 100 -15.48 11.06 6.21
C LYS A 100 -14.41 12.17 6.12
N ALA A 101 -14.70 13.31 6.71
CA ALA A 101 -13.88 14.51 6.61
C ALA A 101 -12.75 14.50 7.67
N HIS A 102 -11.68 13.75 7.43
CA HIS A 102 -10.50 13.73 8.28
C HIS A 102 -9.25 14.16 7.51
N GLY A 103 -8.35 14.84 8.20
CA GLY A 103 -7.03 15.23 7.73
C GLY A 103 -5.95 14.93 8.76
N VAL A 104 -4.70 15.06 8.37
CA VAL A 104 -3.54 15.01 9.26
C VAL A 104 -2.70 16.26 9.07
N ARG A 105 -2.12 16.76 10.15
CA ARG A 105 -1.19 17.89 10.14
C ARG A 105 0.03 17.62 11.01
N VAL A 106 1.11 18.27 10.68
CA VAL A 106 2.37 18.17 11.41
C VAL A 106 2.49 19.38 12.33
N ILE A 107 2.42 19.13 13.63
CA ILE A 107 2.39 20.13 14.70
C ILE A 107 3.64 20.11 15.59
N GLY A 108 4.55 19.16 15.37
CA GLY A 108 5.78 18.98 16.11
C GLY A 108 6.86 18.33 15.24
N LYS A 109 8.06 18.15 15.80
CA LYS A 109 9.11 17.41 15.10
C LYS A 109 8.68 15.98 14.86
N LEU A 110 8.85 15.53 13.62
CA LEU A 110 8.52 14.16 13.21
C LEU A 110 9.47 13.16 13.90
N GLY A 111 8.94 12.00 14.23
CA GLY A 111 9.72 10.89 14.76
C GLY A 111 8.90 9.60 14.83
N PHE A 112 9.61 8.46 14.84
CA PHE A 112 9.04 7.15 15.05
C PHE A 112 9.46 6.62 16.42
N GLY A 113 8.48 6.23 17.24
CA GLY A 113 8.72 5.70 18.59
C GLY A 113 8.14 4.30 18.76
N SER A 114 7.54 4.05 19.92
CA SER A 114 6.74 2.85 20.11
C SER A 114 5.46 2.97 19.28
N HIS A 115 5.25 2.05 18.34
CA HIS A 115 4.10 2.07 17.45
C HIS A 115 3.29 0.77 17.62
N PRO A 116 1.95 0.83 17.77
CA PRO A 116 1.12 -0.37 18.02
C PRO A 116 1.22 -1.41 16.89
N MET A 117 1.43 -1.01 15.66
CA MET A 117 1.59 -1.94 14.53
C MET A 117 2.84 -2.82 14.63
N LEU A 118 3.80 -2.53 15.50
CA LEU A 118 4.92 -3.44 15.77
C LEU A 118 4.45 -4.70 16.50
N ASP A 119 3.51 -4.56 17.44
CA ASP A 119 2.89 -5.71 18.13
C ASP A 119 1.93 -6.45 17.21
N ASP A 120 1.23 -5.74 16.32
CA ASP A 120 0.40 -6.35 15.29
C ASP A 120 1.24 -7.24 14.35
N PHE A 121 2.41 -6.75 13.94
CA PHE A 121 3.33 -7.54 13.12
C PHE A 121 3.89 -8.75 13.88
N ARG A 122 4.26 -8.59 15.17
CA ARG A 122 4.74 -9.72 16.00
C ARG A 122 3.68 -10.82 16.12
N TYR A 123 2.41 -10.42 16.27
CA TYR A 123 1.30 -11.37 16.27
C TYR A 123 1.18 -12.10 14.93
N LEU A 124 1.12 -11.37 13.81
CA LEU A 124 1.09 -11.96 12.46
C LEU A 124 2.23 -12.96 12.26
N LYS A 125 3.45 -12.55 12.63
CA LYS A 125 4.64 -13.43 12.52
C LYS A 125 4.48 -14.70 13.35
N SER A 126 3.86 -14.65 14.52
CA SER A 126 3.70 -15.81 15.39
C SER A 126 2.74 -16.86 14.86
N ILE A 127 1.84 -16.48 13.93
CA ILE A 127 0.79 -17.34 13.36
C ILE A 127 0.97 -17.66 11.87
N SER A 128 2.00 -17.10 11.22
CA SER A 128 2.20 -17.26 9.76
C SER A 128 2.76 -18.61 9.34
N GLY A 129 3.21 -19.46 10.28
CA GLY A 129 3.80 -20.78 9.96
C GLY A 129 4.98 -20.64 9.00
N ASP A 130 4.94 -21.39 7.90
CA ASP A 130 5.98 -21.36 6.86
C ASP A 130 5.81 -20.21 5.84
N ALA A 131 4.67 -19.53 5.84
CA ALA A 131 4.43 -18.41 4.94
C ALA A 131 5.19 -17.16 5.39
N GLN A 132 5.61 -16.34 4.43
CA GLN A 132 6.30 -15.08 4.71
C GLN A 132 5.30 -14.01 5.24
N PRO A 133 5.41 -13.55 6.49
CA PRO A 133 4.60 -12.44 6.97
C PRO A 133 5.04 -11.13 6.29
N LYS A 134 4.06 -10.40 5.73
CA LYS A 134 4.21 -9.11 5.07
C LYS A 134 3.47 -8.05 5.86
N MET A 135 4.13 -6.92 6.10
CA MET A 135 3.52 -5.74 6.71
C MET A 135 3.35 -4.64 5.69
N THR A 136 2.30 -3.85 5.82
CA THR A 136 2.02 -2.67 4.99
C THR A 136 1.96 -1.43 5.85
N ILE A 137 2.62 -0.35 5.42
CA ILE A 137 2.56 0.98 6.04
C ILE A 137 2.47 2.04 4.94
N PRO A 138 1.92 3.23 5.18
CA PRO A 138 1.91 4.28 4.17
C PRO A 138 3.32 4.73 3.80
N SER A 139 3.49 5.16 2.55
CA SER A 139 4.71 5.82 2.06
C SER A 139 4.85 7.23 2.67
N PRO A 140 6.07 7.75 2.84
CA PRO A 140 6.28 9.09 3.41
C PRO A 140 5.62 10.22 2.62
N SER A 141 5.54 10.12 1.30
CA SER A 141 4.89 11.11 0.42
C SER A 141 3.43 11.40 0.81
N VAL A 142 2.72 10.39 1.36
CA VAL A 142 1.30 10.48 1.74
C VAL A 142 1.07 11.49 2.87
N LEU A 143 2.02 11.63 3.80
CA LEU A 143 1.92 12.59 4.90
C LEU A 143 2.04 14.05 4.43
N HIS A 144 2.69 14.29 3.28
CA HIS A 144 2.86 15.64 2.72
C HIS A 144 1.81 16.01 1.68
N PHE A 145 1.53 15.11 0.73
CA PHE A 145 0.93 15.47 -0.56
C PHE A 145 -0.41 16.18 -0.45
N ARG A 146 -1.33 15.73 0.41
CA ARG A 146 -2.70 16.26 0.48
C ARG A 146 -2.77 17.66 1.05
N GLY A 147 -2.08 17.87 2.16
CA GLY A 147 -2.06 19.15 2.87
C GLY A 147 -1.03 20.11 2.29
N GLY A 148 0.08 19.59 1.81
CA GLY A 148 1.22 20.39 1.40
C GLY A 148 1.73 21.27 2.53
N ARG A 149 2.28 22.44 2.20
CA ARG A 149 2.87 23.37 3.17
C ARG A 149 1.90 23.81 4.27
N LYS A 150 0.59 23.94 3.99
CA LYS A 150 -0.40 24.49 4.93
C LYS A 150 -0.63 23.58 6.16
N ASP A 151 -0.44 22.27 6.00
CA ASP A 151 -0.65 21.29 7.07
C ASP A 151 0.66 20.96 7.83
N ILE A 152 1.70 21.78 7.63
CA ILE A 152 2.99 21.69 8.34
C ILE A 152 3.20 22.98 9.11
N ASP A 153 3.32 22.90 10.44
CA ASP A 153 3.55 24.07 11.30
C ASP A 153 4.86 24.79 10.92
N ALA A 154 4.73 26.05 10.50
CA ALA A 154 5.86 26.85 10.05
C ALA A 154 6.80 27.25 11.20
N THR A 155 6.37 27.16 12.46
CA THR A 155 7.22 27.41 13.63
C THR A 155 8.10 26.22 13.95
N VAL A 156 7.63 25.02 13.63
CA VAL A 156 8.38 23.75 13.79
C VAL A 156 9.32 23.51 12.61
N TYR A 157 8.83 23.76 11.40
CA TYR A 157 9.56 23.61 10.15
C TYR A 157 9.46 24.88 9.30
N PRO A 158 10.28 25.91 9.59
CA PRO A 158 10.37 27.11 8.76
C PRO A 158 10.79 26.78 7.32
N ASP A 159 11.73 25.83 7.16
CA ASP A 159 12.18 25.29 5.88
C ASP A 159 11.61 23.88 5.63
N LEU A 160 11.05 23.67 4.45
CA LEU A 160 10.56 22.35 4.03
C LEU A 160 11.69 21.34 3.79
N ALA A 161 12.93 21.79 3.57
CA ALA A 161 14.06 20.87 3.47
C ALA A 161 14.27 20.10 4.77
N ASP A 162 14.20 20.79 5.92
CA ASP A 162 14.30 20.15 7.25
C ASP A 162 13.13 19.19 7.49
N TYR A 163 11.93 19.56 7.05
CA TYR A 163 10.77 18.68 7.13
C TYR A 163 10.97 17.38 6.32
N PHE A 164 11.42 17.47 5.07
CA PHE A 164 11.64 16.29 4.24
C PHE A 164 12.79 15.41 4.76
N ASP A 165 13.78 16.01 5.40
CA ASP A 165 14.87 15.28 6.04
C ASP A 165 14.40 14.51 7.27
N ASP A 166 13.60 15.12 8.14
CA ASP A 166 12.99 14.47 9.30
C ASP A 166 11.97 13.41 8.85
N LEU A 167 11.19 13.68 7.78
CA LEU A 167 10.27 12.72 7.19
C LEU A 167 11.00 11.45 6.75
N ALA A 168 12.10 11.59 6.01
CA ALA A 168 12.91 10.45 5.57
C ALA A 168 13.51 9.68 6.76
N THR A 169 14.00 10.38 7.79
CA THR A 169 14.54 9.79 9.00
C THR A 169 13.47 9.01 9.76
N THR A 170 12.27 9.58 9.91
CA THR A 170 11.13 8.93 10.57
C THR A 170 10.78 7.59 9.90
N TRP A 171 10.75 7.53 8.56
CA TRP A 171 10.49 6.27 7.84
C TRP A 171 11.67 5.29 7.91
N ARG A 172 12.91 5.76 7.93
CA ARG A 172 14.07 4.91 8.18
C ARG A 172 13.99 4.23 9.55
N ASP A 173 13.61 4.99 10.56
CA ASP A 173 13.45 4.48 11.93
C ASP A 173 12.28 3.48 12.00
N ALA A 174 11.16 3.75 11.29
CA ALA A 174 10.05 2.82 11.17
C ALA A 174 10.48 1.51 10.49
N ILE A 175 11.15 1.59 9.35
CA ILE A 175 11.66 0.41 8.61
C ILE A 175 12.59 -0.41 9.52
N ARG A 176 13.47 0.24 10.26
CA ARG A 176 14.36 -0.42 11.21
C ARG A 176 13.60 -1.09 12.34
N ALA A 177 12.60 -0.43 12.91
CA ALA A 177 11.80 -0.99 14.00
C ALA A 177 11.00 -2.23 13.56
N PHE A 178 10.41 -2.21 12.36
CA PHE A 178 9.76 -3.40 11.79
C PHE A 178 10.75 -4.53 11.52
N TYR A 179 11.95 -4.21 10.99
CA TYR A 179 13.01 -5.20 10.81
C TYR A 179 13.42 -5.84 12.15
N ASP A 180 13.61 -5.05 13.20
CA ASP A 180 13.97 -5.52 14.54
C ASP A 180 12.83 -6.31 15.19
N ALA A 181 11.56 -6.05 14.84
CA ALA A 181 10.41 -6.89 15.17
C ALA A 181 10.39 -8.23 14.40
N GLY A 182 11.29 -8.40 13.43
CA GLY A 182 11.47 -9.61 12.63
C GLY A 182 10.84 -9.56 11.25
N CYS A 183 10.39 -8.38 10.79
CA CYS A 183 9.88 -8.20 9.43
C CYS A 183 11.01 -8.39 8.41
N ARG A 184 10.69 -9.13 7.33
CA ARG A 184 11.58 -9.34 6.18
C ARG A 184 10.90 -8.99 4.87
N TYR A 185 9.64 -8.60 4.92
CA TYR A 185 8.87 -8.12 3.79
C TYR A 185 7.96 -6.97 4.23
N LEU A 186 8.32 -5.76 3.86
CA LEU A 186 7.58 -4.53 4.19
C LEU A 186 7.12 -3.84 2.90
N GLN A 187 5.86 -3.47 2.82
CA GLN A 187 5.30 -2.71 1.69
C GLN A 187 5.01 -1.28 2.14
N LEU A 188 5.42 -0.32 1.32
CA LEU A 188 5.07 1.08 1.43
C LEU A 188 3.89 1.35 0.49
N ASP A 189 2.73 1.72 1.05
CA ASP A 189 1.54 2.03 0.26
C ASP A 189 1.52 3.51 -0.12
N ASP A 190 1.38 3.79 -1.41
CA ASP A 190 1.46 5.13 -1.96
C ASP A 190 0.32 5.40 -2.95
N THR A 191 -0.34 6.53 -2.80
CA THR A 191 -1.32 7.02 -3.77
C THR A 191 -0.78 8.22 -4.56
N VAL A 192 0.29 8.83 -4.09
CA VAL A 192 0.79 10.11 -4.60
C VAL A 192 1.38 9.97 -6.00
N TRP A 193 2.12 8.89 -6.25
CA TRP A 193 2.64 8.62 -7.59
C TRP A 193 1.54 8.49 -8.63
N ALA A 194 0.40 7.87 -8.28
CA ALA A 194 -0.75 7.79 -9.16
C ALA A 194 -1.46 9.15 -9.33
N TYR A 195 -1.49 10.00 -8.31
CA TYR A 195 -2.00 11.37 -8.44
C TYR A 195 -1.12 12.20 -9.38
N LEU A 196 0.20 12.01 -9.33
CA LEU A 196 1.14 12.65 -10.25
C LEU A 196 1.07 12.10 -11.70
N CYS A 197 0.33 11.01 -11.94
CA CYS A 197 -0.03 10.54 -13.28
C CYS A 197 -1.30 11.20 -13.86
N SER A 198 -2.13 11.82 -13.01
CA SER A 198 -3.41 12.42 -13.41
C SER A 198 -3.23 13.90 -13.73
N ASP A 199 -3.66 14.34 -14.93
CA ASP A 199 -3.61 15.75 -15.32
C ASP A 199 -4.38 16.65 -14.38
N GLU A 200 -5.56 16.19 -13.90
CA GLU A 200 -6.38 16.93 -12.94
C GLU A 200 -5.63 17.12 -11.61
N GLN A 201 -5.05 16.07 -11.06
CA GLN A 201 -4.32 16.13 -9.80
C GLN A 201 -3.04 16.97 -9.94
N ARG A 202 -2.32 16.85 -11.06
CA ARG A 202 -1.17 17.71 -11.38
C ARG A 202 -1.56 19.18 -11.46
N GLN A 203 -2.73 19.49 -12.03
CA GLN A 203 -3.24 20.85 -12.08
C GLN A 203 -3.54 21.41 -10.67
N GLN A 204 -4.17 20.61 -9.79
CA GLN A 204 -4.39 21.00 -8.38
C GLN A 204 -3.08 21.26 -7.63
N VAL A 205 -2.02 20.48 -7.93
CA VAL A 205 -0.67 20.71 -7.39
C VAL A 205 -0.13 22.08 -7.83
N ARG A 206 -0.26 22.43 -9.12
CA ARG A 206 0.17 23.75 -9.64
C ARG A 206 -0.63 24.89 -9.02
N GLU A 207 -1.92 24.74 -8.85
CA GLU A 207 -2.82 25.77 -8.26
C GLU A 207 -2.46 26.10 -6.81
N ARG A 208 -1.92 25.15 -6.05
CA ARG A 208 -1.40 25.41 -4.71
C ARG A 208 0.04 25.93 -4.68
N GLY A 209 0.67 26.16 -5.85
CA GLY A 209 1.99 26.74 -6.00
C GLY A 209 3.16 25.76 -6.10
N ASP A 210 2.87 24.45 -6.13
CA ASP A 210 3.89 23.41 -6.24
C ASP A 210 4.13 23.02 -7.72
N ASN A 211 5.34 22.51 -8.00
CA ASN A 211 5.67 21.90 -9.28
C ASN A 211 5.57 20.36 -9.16
N PRO A 212 4.65 19.68 -9.89
CA PRO A 212 4.46 18.24 -9.77
C PRO A 212 5.69 17.42 -10.15
N ASP A 213 6.54 17.89 -11.08
CA ASP A 213 7.76 17.17 -11.48
C ASP A 213 8.86 17.29 -10.41
N GLU A 214 9.00 18.46 -9.79
CA GLU A 214 9.92 18.66 -8.66
C GLU A 214 9.44 17.92 -7.40
N LEU A 215 8.13 17.81 -7.18
CA LEU A 215 7.59 16.97 -6.10
C LEU A 215 7.92 15.50 -6.31
N ALA A 216 7.79 14.97 -7.53
CA ALA A 216 8.18 13.59 -7.85
C ALA A 216 9.65 13.33 -7.50
N LYS A 217 10.56 14.22 -7.88
CA LYS A 217 11.99 14.11 -7.53
C LYS A 217 12.23 14.21 -6.02
N THR A 218 11.50 15.08 -5.35
CA THR A 218 11.59 15.24 -3.88
C THR A 218 11.15 13.97 -3.18
N TYR A 219 10.02 13.36 -3.58
CA TYR A 219 9.54 12.11 -2.99
C TYR A 219 10.46 10.92 -3.28
N ALA A 220 11.04 10.84 -4.49
CA ALA A 220 12.07 9.84 -4.78
C ALA A 220 13.30 9.99 -3.86
N ARG A 221 13.76 11.23 -3.62
CA ARG A 221 14.86 11.51 -2.70
C ARG A 221 14.51 11.13 -1.25
N VAL A 222 13.32 11.48 -0.78
CA VAL A 222 12.83 11.12 0.57
C VAL A 222 12.77 9.61 0.75
N LEU A 223 12.18 8.89 -0.22
CA LEU A 223 12.14 7.43 -0.20
C LEU A 223 13.55 6.82 -0.17
N ASN A 224 14.44 7.25 -1.05
CA ASN A 224 15.79 6.72 -1.11
C ASN A 224 16.56 6.98 0.19
N LYS A 225 16.40 8.17 0.80
CA LYS A 225 17.00 8.51 2.09
C LYS A 225 16.41 7.67 3.23
N ALA A 226 15.13 7.35 3.20
CA ALA A 226 14.48 6.44 4.16
C ALA A 226 15.01 4.99 4.04
N LEU A 227 15.43 4.59 2.84
CA LEU A 227 15.96 3.25 2.56
C LEU A 227 17.48 3.12 2.80
N GLU A 228 18.18 4.22 3.11
CA GLU A 228 19.62 4.17 3.41
C GLU A 228 19.92 3.26 4.60
N GLY A 229 20.82 2.30 4.39
CA GLY A 229 21.19 1.32 5.42
C GLY A 229 20.14 0.23 5.67
N LYS A 230 19.17 0.08 4.76
CA LYS A 230 18.24 -1.05 4.76
C LYS A 230 19.03 -2.38 4.77
N PRO A 231 18.70 -3.34 5.67
CA PRO A 231 19.30 -4.66 5.65
C PRO A 231 19.06 -5.40 4.33
N ASP A 232 20.05 -6.16 3.86
CA ASP A 232 19.99 -6.87 2.58
C ASP A 232 18.92 -7.96 2.53
N ASP A 233 18.56 -8.53 3.68
CA ASP A 233 17.53 -9.56 3.82
C ASP A 233 16.11 -8.99 4.05
N LEU A 234 15.96 -7.66 3.99
CA LEU A 234 14.66 -6.99 4.01
C LEU A 234 14.23 -6.63 2.60
N THR A 235 13.11 -7.16 2.14
CA THR A 235 12.46 -6.75 0.89
C THR A 235 11.52 -5.58 1.14
N ILE A 236 11.68 -4.50 0.39
CA ILE A 236 10.77 -3.34 0.39
C ILE A 236 10.00 -3.27 -0.92
N GLY A 237 8.67 -3.40 -0.85
CA GLY A 237 7.76 -3.12 -1.94
C GLY A 237 7.21 -1.70 -1.87
N LEU A 238 6.94 -1.07 -3.02
CA LEU A 238 6.18 0.17 -3.13
C LEU A 238 4.90 -0.10 -3.94
N HIS A 239 3.75 0.03 -3.30
CA HIS A 239 2.46 -0.12 -3.97
C HIS A 239 1.93 1.24 -4.41
N VAL A 240 1.70 1.40 -5.70
CA VAL A 240 1.15 2.61 -6.31
C VAL A 240 -0.33 2.44 -6.55
N CYS A 241 -1.12 2.91 -5.59
CA CYS A 241 -2.58 2.81 -5.57
C CYS A 241 -3.23 4.02 -6.25
N ARG A 242 -4.25 3.77 -7.08
CA ARG A 242 -5.05 4.82 -7.75
C ARG A 242 -6.27 5.28 -6.96
N GLY A 243 -6.39 4.83 -5.72
CA GLY A 243 -7.54 4.99 -4.85
C GLY A 243 -8.41 3.73 -4.85
N ASN A 244 -8.81 3.32 -3.65
CA ASN A 244 -9.65 2.14 -3.45
C ASN A 244 -10.58 2.38 -2.25
N PHE A 245 -11.79 2.86 -2.54
CA PHE A 245 -12.83 3.13 -1.56
C PHE A 245 -14.19 2.74 -2.14
N ARG A 246 -14.86 1.76 -1.51
CA ARG A 246 -16.18 1.26 -1.97
C ARG A 246 -16.21 0.95 -3.47
N SER A 247 -15.17 0.26 -3.96
CA SER A 247 -15.00 -0.10 -5.38
C SER A 247 -14.78 1.08 -6.34
N THR A 248 -14.53 2.30 -5.85
CA THR A 248 -14.23 3.48 -6.67
C THR A 248 -12.74 3.81 -6.68
N TRP A 249 -12.34 4.85 -7.40
CA TRP A 249 -10.97 5.32 -7.56
C TRP A 249 -10.89 6.85 -7.57
N ILE A 250 -9.68 7.41 -7.49
CA ILE A 250 -9.43 8.86 -7.54
C ILE A 250 -8.75 9.25 -8.84
N SER A 251 -7.69 8.54 -9.23
CA SER A 251 -6.81 8.95 -10.33
C SER A 251 -6.83 7.99 -11.51
N SER A 252 -6.71 8.56 -12.72
CA SER A 252 -6.50 7.86 -13.99
C SER A 252 -5.36 8.54 -14.74
N GLY A 253 -4.70 7.81 -15.64
CA GLY A 253 -3.55 8.26 -16.43
C GLY A 253 -2.45 7.19 -16.41
N GLY A 254 -1.71 7.02 -17.50
CA GLY A 254 -0.56 6.14 -17.58
C GLY A 254 0.58 6.59 -16.66
N TYR A 255 1.58 5.74 -16.47
CA TYR A 255 2.72 6.04 -15.59
C TYR A 255 3.77 6.95 -16.24
N GLU A 256 3.61 7.33 -17.53
CA GLU A 256 4.58 8.12 -18.30
C GLU A 256 5.08 9.37 -17.57
N PRO A 257 4.22 10.19 -16.91
CA PRO A 257 4.68 11.43 -16.28
C PRO A 257 5.66 11.24 -15.13
N VAL A 258 5.69 10.05 -14.53
CA VAL A 258 6.53 9.74 -13.36
C VAL A 258 7.53 8.60 -13.60
N ALA A 259 7.43 7.89 -14.71
CA ALA A 259 8.11 6.61 -14.95
C ALA A 259 9.64 6.70 -14.79
N GLU A 260 10.29 7.69 -15.38
CA GLU A 260 11.74 7.87 -15.30
C GLU A 260 12.19 8.09 -13.84
N VAL A 261 11.47 8.91 -13.09
CA VAL A 261 11.80 9.19 -11.69
C VAL A 261 11.43 8.00 -10.81
N LEU A 262 10.22 7.47 -10.95
CA LEU A 262 9.72 6.38 -10.10
C LEU A 262 10.53 5.09 -10.33
N PHE A 263 10.55 4.58 -11.56
CA PHE A 263 11.18 3.29 -11.85
C PHE A 263 12.69 3.38 -12.00
N GLY A 264 13.20 4.51 -12.52
CA GLY A 264 14.62 4.71 -12.76
C GLY A 264 15.43 5.14 -11.55
N SER A 265 14.81 5.80 -10.56
CA SER A 265 15.57 6.38 -9.45
C SER A 265 15.18 5.92 -8.05
N VAL A 266 13.95 5.40 -7.82
CA VAL A 266 13.54 4.90 -6.49
C VAL A 266 14.14 3.52 -6.22
N ASN A 267 14.77 3.36 -5.04
CA ASN A 267 15.58 2.19 -4.69
C ASN A 267 14.81 1.08 -3.93
N VAL A 268 13.53 0.90 -4.21
CA VAL A 268 12.76 -0.24 -3.69
C VAL A 268 13.10 -1.53 -4.43
N ASP A 269 12.82 -2.67 -3.79
CA ASP A 269 13.06 -3.99 -4.38
C ASP A 269 11.94 -4.42 -5.34
N ALA A 270 10.73 -3.86 -5.15
CA ALA A 270 9.57 -4.18 -5.98
C ALA A 270 8.59 -3.02 -6.11
N PHE A 271 7.93 -2.94 -7.27
CA PHE A 271 6.80 -2.06 -7.53
C PHE A 271 5.53 -2.89 -7.69
N PHE A 272 4.48 -2.59 -6.90
CA PHE A 272 3.13 -3.12 -7.07
C PHE A 272 2.31 -2.08 -7.83
N LEU A 273 1.88 -2.42 -9.05
CA LEU A 273 1.30 -1.47 -9.98
C LEU A 273 -0.10 -1.90 -10.41
N GLU A 274 -1.07 -0.98 -10.35
CA GLU A 274 -2.41 -1.23 -10.87
C GLU A 274 -2.41 -1.20 -12.40
N TYR A 275 -2.84 -2.32 -13.00
CA TYR A 275 -3.01 -2.49 -14.45
C TYR A 275 -4.25 -3.31 -14.81
N ASP A 276 -5.27 -3.29 -13.95
CA ASP A 276 -6.51 -4.07 -14.11
C ASP A 276 -7.42 -3.60 -15.25
N ASN A 277 -7.20 -2.37 -15.75
CA ASN A 277 -7.97 -1.79 -16.86
C ASN A 277 -7.24 -0.61 -17.52
N ASP A 278 -7.88 0.02 -18.52
CA ASP A 278 -7.31 1.09 -19.36
C ASP A 278 -6.95 2.39 -18.61
N ARG A 279 -7.40 2.57 -17.37
CA ARG A 279 -7.05 3.76 -16.54
C ARG A 279 -5.55 3.90 -16.32
N SER A 280 -4.81 2.81 -16.36
CA SER A 280 -3.38 2.77 -16.06
C SER A 280 -2.47 2.98 -17.27
N GLY A 281 -3.05 3.15 -18.47
CA GLY A 281 -2.29 3.22 -19.71
C GLY A 281 -1.70 1.86 -20.10
N ASP A 282 -0.66 1.87 -20.89
CA ASP A 282 0.05 0.69 -21.37
C ASP A 282 1.31 0.37 -20.53
N PHE A 283 2.05 -0.67 -20.91
CA PHE A 283 3.24 -1.13 -20.20
C PHE A 283 4.55 -0.44 -20.64
N ALA A 284 4.53 0.47 -21.63
CA ALA A 284 5.73 1.15 -22.11
C ALA A 284 6.55 1.82 -21.00
N PRO A 285 5.95 2.45 -19.96
CA PRO A 285 6.68 3.02 -18.84
C PRO A 285 7.58 2.05 -18.08
N LEU A 286 7.30 0.74 -18.15
CA LEU A 286 8.13 -0.29 -17.49
C LEU A 286 9.54 -0.41 -18.07
N CYS A 287 9.82 0.18 -19.24
CA CYS A 287 11.17 0.23 -19.80
C CYS A 287 12.18 0.96 -18.91
N PHE A 288 11.72 1.80 -17.97
CA PHE A 288 12.57 2.47 -16.99
C PHE A 288 12.90 1.61 -15.76
N VAL A 289 12.26 0.45 -15.59
CA VAL A 289 12.57 -0.48 -14.49
C VAL A 289 13.99 -1.03 -14.67
N ARG A 290 14.78 -0.98 -13.61
CA ARG A 290 16.18 -1.40 -13.66
C ARG A 290 16.32 -2.91 -13.88
N PRO A 291 16.99 -3.34 -14.95
CA PRO A 291 17.14 -4.77 -15.25
C PRO A 291 17.82 -5.55 -14.12
N GLY A 292 17.25 -6.70 -13.77
CA GLY A 292 17.83 -7.66 -12.81
C GLY A 292 17.77 -7.24 -11.34
N HIS A 293 17.37 -6.01 -11.01
CA HIS A 293 17.35 -5.51 -9.63
C HIS A 293 15.96 -5.42 -9.02
N GLN A 294 15.00 -4.90 -9.77
CA GLN A 294 13.66 -4.62 -9.27
C GLN A 294 12.66 -5.61 -9.82
N GLN A 295 11.68 -5.96 -9.01
CA GLN A 295 10.54 -6.75 -9.45
C GLN A 295 9.36 -5.82 -9.78
N VAL A 296 8.52 -6.24 -10.70
CA VAL A 296 7.24 -5.59 -11.03
C VAL A 296 6.12 -6.57 -10.74
N VAL A 297 5.31 -6.25 -9.75
CA VAL A 297 4.14 -7.03 -9.37
C VAL A 297 2.94 -6.39 -10.05
N LEU A 298 2.46 -7.03 -11.12
CA LEU A 298 1.38 -6.51 -11.95
C LEU A 298 0.02 -6.84 -11.34
N GLY A 299 -0.68 -5.83 -10.94
CA GLY A 299 -2.04 -5.89 -10.43
C GLY A 299 -3.04 -5.98 -11.58
N LEU A 300 -3.23 -7.19 -12.12
CA LEU A 300 -4.10 -7.44 -13.27
C LEU A 300 -5.49 -7.95 -12.88
N ILE A 301 -5.68 -8.34 -11.63
CA ILE A 301 -6.96 -8.85 -11.11
C ILE A 301 -7.64 -7.74 -10.31
N THR A 302 -8.83 -7.29 -10.74
CA THR A 302 -9.54 -6.21 -10.04
C THR A 302 -10.10 -6.65 -8.69
N THR A 303 -10.01 -5.80 -7.68
CA THR A 303 -10.69 -5.97 -6.39
C THR A 303 -11.98 -5.14 -6.28
N LYS A 304 -12.40 -4.51 -7.38
CA LYS A 304 -13.54 -3.57 -7.39
C LYS A 304 -14.88 -4.24 -7.67
N ASN A 305 -14.87 -5.46 -8.19
CA ASN A 305 -16.06 -6.28 -8.42
C ASN A 305 -15.75 -7.77 -8.25
N GLY A 306 -16.78 -8.61 -8.21
CA GLY A 306 -16.65 -10.05 -7.99
C GLY A 306 -16.52 -10.88 -9.26
N GLU A 307 -16.50 -10.29 -10.45
CA GLU A 307 -16.34 -11.01 -11.72
C GLU A 307 -14.90 -11.51 -11.84
N LEU A 308 -14.72 -12.79 -12.22
CA LEU A 308 -13.40 -13.36 -12.44
C LEU A 308 -12.89 -12.95 -13.82
N GLU A 309 -11.64 -12.54 -13.86
CA GLU A 309 -10.92 -12.28 -15.09
C GLU A 309 -10.70 -13.57 -15.89
N ASN A 310 -10.65 -13.45 -17.22
CA ASN A 310 -10.29 -14.58 -18.09
C ASN A 310 -8.79 -14.88 -17.91
N PRO A 311 -8.39 -16.11 -17.48
CA PRO A 311 -7.00 -16.47 -17.26
C PRO A 311 -6.10 -16.26 -18.48
N GLU A 312 -6.58 -16.60 -19.68
CA GLU A 312 -5.81 -16.41 -20.92
C GLU A 312 -5.62 -14.93 -21.26
N GLY A 313 -6.60 -14.07 -20.94
CA GLY A 313 -6.46 -12.62 -21.05
C GLY A 313 -5.39 -12.07 -20.12
N VAL A 314 -5.35 -12.54 -18.87
CA VAL A 314 -4.32 -12.14 -17.90
C VAL A 314 -2.93 -12.61 -18.34
N LYS A 315 -2.79 -13.86 -18.82
CA LYS A 315 -1.54 -14.40 -19.37
C LYS A 315 -1.05 -13.59 -20.57
N ALA A 316 -1.96 -13.18 -21.46
CA ALA A 316 -1.63 -12.32 -22.60
C ALA A 316 -1.08 -10.95 -22.14
N ARG A 317 -1.67 -10.35 -21.09
CA ARG A 317 -1.19 -9.10 -20.49
C ARG A 317 0.19 -9.27 -19.84
N LEU A 318 0.46 -10.40 -19.18
CA LEU A 318 1.80 -10.72 -18.65
C LEU A 318 2.84 -10.84 -19.77
N ALA A 319 2.47 -11.47 -20.90
CA ALA A 319 3.34 -11.59 -22.07
C ALA A 319 3.59 -10.24 -22.77
N GLU A 320 2.61 -9.34 -22.78
CA GLU A 320 2.76 -7.96 -23.26
C GLU A 320 3.75 -7.18 -22.38
N ALA A 321 3.59 -7.21 -21.07
CA ALA A 321 4.52 -6.56 -20.13
C ALA A 321 5.96 -7.08 -20.27
N ALA A 322 6.12 -8.36 -20.58
CA ALA A 322 7.43 -8.98 -20.80
C ALA A 322 8.18 -8.46 -22.05
N GLN A 323 7.57 -7.62 -22.87
CA GLN A 323 8.24 -6.91 -23.95
C GLN A 323 9.04 -5.70 -23.44
N TYR A 324 8.73 -5.19 -22.26
CA TYR A 324 9.34 -3.98 -21.67
C TYR A 324 10.24 -4.29 -20.47
N VAL A 325 9.97 -5.36 -19.74
CA VAL A 325 10.73 -5.80 -18.56
C VAL A 325 10.91 -7.32 -18.59
N ALA A 326 12.07 -7.82 -18.15
CA ALA A 326 12.35 -9.24 -18.22
C ALA A 326 11.30 -10.08 -17.46
N LYS A 327 10.85 -11.21 -18.05
CA LYS A 327 9.83 -12.10 -17.46
C LYS A 327 10.19 -12.53 -16.03
N GLU A 328 11.48 -12.68 -15.75
CA GLU A 328 12.03 -13.03 -14.45
C GLU A 328 11.81 -11.94 -13.39
N GLN A 329 11.53 -10.71 -13.81
CA GLN A 329 11.21 -9.56 -12.94
C GLN A 329 9.70 -9.37 -12.75
N ILE A 330 8.84 -10.15 -13.43
CA ILE A 330 7.38 -10.00 -13.34
C ILE A 330 6.80 -10.93 -12.31
N CYS A 331 5.88 -10.43 -11.48
CA CYS A 331 5.01 -11.17 -10.58
C CYS A 331 3.56 -10.73 -10.82
N LEU A 332 2.58 -11.48 -10.29
CA LEU A 332 1.15 -11.21 -10.44
C LEU A 332 0.51 -10.96 -9.08
N SER A 333 -0.40 -10.00 -9.00
CA SER A 333 -1.23 -9.73 -7.82
C SER A 333 -2.61 -9.19 -8.21
N PRO A 334 -3.55 -9.08 -7.24
CA PRO A 334 -4.68 -8.16 -7.38
C PRO A 334 -4.17 -6.72 -7.53
N GLN A 335 -4.99 -5.87 -8.18
CA GLN A 335 -4.57 -4.48 -8.46
C GLN A 335 -4.41 -3.62 -7.19
N CYS A 336 -5.14 -3.94 -6.12
CA CYS A 336 -5.09 -3.30 -4.82
C CYS A 336 -5.50 -4.31 -3.73
N GLY A 337 -5.58 -3.90 -2.48
CA GLY A 337 -6.26 -4.66 -1.44
C GLY A 337 -7.77 -4.76 -1.66
N PHE A 338 -8.42 -5.72 -1.02
CA PHE A 338 -9.88 -5.89 -1.10
C PHE A 338 -10.65 -4.93 -0.20
N ALA A 339 -10.01 -4.34 0.80
CA ALA A 339 -10.63 -3.39 1.73
C ALA A 339 -9.60 -2.44 2.36
N SER A 340 -9.21 -1.40 1.63
CA SER A 340 -8.25 -0.38 2.12
C SER A 340 -8.80 0.46 3.27
N THR A 341 -10.10 0.41 3.50
CA THR A 341 -10.81 1.03 4.61
C THR A 341 -11.83 0.04 5.21
N GLU A 342 -12.34 0.35 6.39
CA GLU A 342 -13.32 -0.51 7.08
C GLU A 342 -14.62 -0.75 6.30
N GLU A 343 -14.97 0.16 5.38
CA GLU A 343 -16.16 0.05 4.52
C GLU A 343 -16.03 -1.05 3.47
N GLY A 344 -14.81 -1.42 3.07
CA GLY A 344 -14.54 -2.45 2.08
C GLY A 344 -14.99 -2.13 0.66
N ASN A 345 -15.06 -3.16 -0.18
CA ASN A 345 -15.50 -3.10 -1.58
C ASN A 345 -16.81 -3.88 -1.80
N SER A 346 -17.39 -3.77 -2.98
CA SER A 346 -18.73 -4.31 -3.30
C SER A 346 -18.77 -5.81 -3.64
N LEU A 347 -17.65 -6.53 -3.48
CA LEU A 347 -17.60 -7.99 -3.69
C LEU A 347 -17.80 -8.75 -2.37
N THR A 348 -18.19 -10.01 -2.48
CA THR A 348 -18.34 -10.91 -1.31
C THR A 348 -16.99 -11.53 -0.91
N GLU A 349 -16.92 -12.05 0.32
CA GLU A 349 -15.74 -12.79 0.79
C GLU A 349 -15.46 -14.02 -0.08
N ALA A 350 -16.47 -14.75 -0.53
CA ALA A 350 -16.28 -15.88 -1.43
C ALA A 350 -15.65 -15.47 -2.78
N GLN A 351 -16.09 -14.35 -3.34
CA GLN A 351 -15.51 -13.79 -4.57
C GLN A 351 -14.07 -13.31 -4.35
N GLN A 352 -13.78 -12.71 -3.20
CA GLN A 352 -12.42 -12.35 -2.81
C GLN A 352 -11.49 -13.57 -2.88
N TRP A 353 -11.86 -14.68 -2.25
CA TRP A 353 -11.02 -15.89 -2.24
C TRP A 353 -10.93 -16.57 -3.60
N GLN A 354 -11.98 -16.49 -4.44
CA GLN A 354 -11.90 -16.95 -5.83
C GLN A 354 -10.86 -16.15 -6.63
N LYS A 355 -10.80 -14.83 -6.46
CA LYS A 355 -9.80 -13.98 -7.11
C LYS A 355 -8.37 -14.25 -6.62
N VAL A 356 -8.17 -14.50 -5.33
CA VAL A 356 -6.87 -14.88 -4.80
C VAL A 356 -6.40 -16.22 -5.38
N ARG A 357 -7.30 -17.23 -5.48
CA ARG A 357 -6.99 -18.50 -6.13
C ARG A 357 -6.66 -18.32 -7.61
N LEU A 358 -7.38 -17.46 -8.30
CA LEU A 358 -7.08 -17.16 -9.71
C LEU A 358 -5.66 -16.61 -9.89
N VAL A 359 -5.18 -15.75 -8.98
CA VAL A 359 -3.79 -15.24 -8.99
C VAL A 359 -2.80 -16.39 -8.85
N THR A 360 -3.00 -17.29 -7.88
CA THR A 360 -2.07 -18.42 -7.63
C THR A 360 -2.09 -19.44 -8.76
N GLU A 361 -3.25 -19.75 -9.31
CA GLU A 361 -3.43 -20.68 -10.46
C GLU A 361 -2.73 -20.13 -11.72
N ILE A 362 -2.95 -18.85 -12.06
CA ILE A 362 -2.30 -18.23 -13.21
C ILE A 362 -0.77 -18.17 -13.00
N ALA A 363 -0.32 -17.82 -11.80
CA ALA A 363 1.11 -17.78 -11.51
C ALA A 363 1.76 -19.16 -11.64
N ALA A 364 1.12 -20.23 -11.16
CA ALA A 364 1.61 -21.60 -11.31
C ALA A 364 1.69 -22.06 -12.78
N ASP A 365 0.78 -21.56 -13.63
CA ASP A 365 0.74 -21.88 -15.06
C ASP A 365 1.82 -21.12 -15.87
N VAL A 366 2.19 -19.92 -15.44
CA VAL A 366 3.11 -19.03 -16.20
C VAL A 366 4.57 -19.27 -15.83
N TRP A 367 4.88 -19.66 -14.58
CA TRP A 367 6.24 -19.78 -14.04
C TRP A 367 6.54 -21.16 -13.46
#